data_d80b13729fd50473af0030cbfca2dd36
#
_entry.id   d80b13729fd50473af0030cbfca2dd36
#
_cell.length_a   1.000
_cell.length_b   1.000
_cell.length_c   1.000
_cell.angle_alpha   90.00
_cell.angle_beta   90.00
_cell.angle_gamma   90.00
#
_symmetry.space_group_name_H-M   'P 1'
#
loop_
_entity.id
_entity.type
_entity.pdbx_description
1 polymer ?
#
loop_
_entity_poly.entity_id
_entity_poly.type
_entity_poly.pdbx_seq_one_letter_code
_entity_poly.pdbx_strand_id
1 'polypeptide(L)'
;MWFKKFLIITYFIFVFSNNAYSSESFFLMLKNSKVNVRYGPSFDYPIKFIYKKKFLPVEIIDKKENFRRIIDHKKNSGWIHISQLQKVKSVITLNDINIFKKPSKFSKPVVKAKTGRLLLIKKCEKSWCKIETGKYSGWVEVRNLWGRN
;
A
#
# COMPACT_ATOMS: atom_id res chain seq x y z
N MET A 1 16.61 35.58 65.30
CA MET A 1 15.39 35.08 64.66
C MET A 1 15.67 34.94 63.14
N TRP A 2 15.96 33.73 62.67
CA TRP A 2 16.41 33.46 61.28
C TRP A 2 15.23 32.88 60.52
N PHE A 3 14.69 33.66 59.56
CA PHE A 3 13.72 33.17 58.57
C PHE A 3 14.47 32.52 57.41
N LYS A 4 14.45 31.18 57.33
CA LYS A 4 14.86 30.45 56.16
C LYS A 4 13.75 30.55 55.11
N LYS A 5 14.03 31.29 54.04
CA LYS A 5 13.18 31.28 52.82
C LYS A 5 13.37 29.96 52.08
N PHE A 6 12.36 29.11 52.09
CA PHE A 6 12.27 27.95 51.25
C PHE A 6 11.89 28.38 49.80
N LEU A 7 12.86 28.27 48.91
CA LEU A 7 12.64 28.48 47.47
C LEU A 7 12.09 27.15 46.91
N ILE A 8 10.79 27.07 46.64
CA ILE A 8 10.16 25.98 45.97
C ILE A 8 10.38 26.17 44.47
N ILE A 9 11.33 25.44 43.88
CA ILE A 9 11.53 25.37 42.44
C ILE A 9 10.52 24.37 41.90
N THR A 10 9.40 24.87 41.35
CA THR A 10 8.43 24.07 40.62
C THR A 10 9.05 23.74 39.22
N TYR A 11 9.52 22.51 39.11
CA TYR A 11 10.01 21.98 37.84
C TYR A 11 8.79 21.65 36.95
N PHE A 12 8.49 22.57 36.01
CA PHE A 12 7.43 22.37 35.03
C PHE A 12 7.93 21.38 33.97
N ILE A 13 7.62 20.10 34.15
CA ILE A 13 7.91 19.06 33.14
C ILE A 13 6.94 19.25 31.98
N PHE A 14 7.43 19.90 30.92
CA PHE A 14 6.71 20.00 29.65
C PHE A 14 6.76 18.63 28.97
N VAL A 15 5.73 17.80 29.21
CA VAL A 15 5.56 16.54 28.47
C VAL A 15 5.13 16.89 27.05
N PHE A 16 6.08 16.93 26.12
CA PHE A 16 5.78 16.95 24.70
C PHE A 16 5.12 15.60 24.34
N SER A 17 3.81 15.57 24.29
CA SER A 17 3.07 14.48 23.67
C SER A 17 3.38 14.51 22.16
N ASN A 18 4.34 13.72 21.74
CA ASN A 18 4.52 13.41 20.33
C ASN A 18 3.31 12.57 19.91
N ASN A 19 2.26 13.25 19.40
CA ASN A 19 1.23 12.60 18.64
C ASN A 19 1.90 12.13 17.34
N ALA A 20 2.45 10.92 17.35
CA ALA A 20 2.79 10.22 16.14
C ALA A 20 1.46 9.95 15.41
N TYR A 21 1.12 10.81 14.44
CA TYR A 21 0.10 10.50 13.46
C TYR A 21 0.60 9.28 12.69
N SER A 22 0.18 8.10 13.13
CA SER A 22 0.20 6.92 12.29
C SER A 22 -0.75 7.21 11.14
N SER A 23 -0.22 7.65 10.01
CA SER A 23 -1.00 7.68 8.79
C SER A 23 -1.30 6.23 8.45
N GLU A 24 -2.57 5.81 8.60
CA GLU A 24 -3.00 4.53 8.08
C GLU A 24 -2.63 4.51 6.59
N SER A 25 -1.65 3.69 6.26
CA SER A 25 -1.28 3.47 4.88
C SER A 25 -2.47 2.78 4.20
N PHE A 26 -2.88 3.28 3.07
CA PHE A 26 -3.95 2.68 2.29
C PHE A 26 -3.50 2.49 0.85
N PHE A 27 -4.11 1.50 0.20
CA PHE A 27 -3.76 1.16 -1.16
C PHE A 27 -4.77 1.71 -2.17
N LEU A 28 -4.24 2.18 -3.29
CA LEU A 28 -4.96 2.44 -4.54
C LEU A 28 -4.30 1.61 -5.64
N MET A 29 -4.89 1.61 -6.84
CA MET A 29 -4.27 0.99 -7.99
C MET A 29 -4.26 1.94 -9.19
N LEU A 30 -3.32 1.72 -10.10
CA LEU A 30 -3.21 2.49 -11.32
C LEU A 30 -4.42 2.26 -12.23
N LYS A 31 -5.05 3.36 -12.65
CA LYS A 31 -6.24 3.34 -13.52
C LYS A 31 -5.88 3.06 -14.98
N ASN A 32 -4.76 3.59 -15.44
CA ASN A 32 -4.34 3.57 -16.83
C ASN A 32 -3.13 2.65 -17.05
N SER A 33 -2.92 2.23 -18.29
CA SER A 33 -1.78 1.42 -18.69
C SER A 33 -0.46 2.20 -18.74
N LYS A 34 -0.55 3.54 -18.83
CA LYS A 34 0.60 4.46 -18.78
C LYS A 34 0.32 5.54 -17.74
N VAL A 35 1.16 5.62 -16.72
CA VAL A 35 1.02 6.57 -15.60
C VAL A 35 2.34 7.25 -15.31
N ASN A 36 2.37 8.57 -15.38
CA ASN A 36 3.54 9.38 -15.07
C ASN A 36 3.71 9.52 -13.55
N VAL A 37 4.88 9.21 -13.07
CA VAL A 37 5.33 9.45 -11.70
C VAL A 37 6.32 10.61 -11.69
N ARG A 38 6.08 11.61 -10.84
CA ARG A 38 6.86 12.85 -10.79
C ARG A 38 7.72 12.94 -9.55
N TYR A 39 8.72 13.82 -9.59
CA TYR A 39 9.57 14.11 -8.44
C TYR A 39 8.83 14.88 -7.34
N GLY A 40 7.77 15.62 -7.66
CA GLY A 40 7.01 16.43 -6.71
C GLY A 40 5.51 16.51 -7.02
N PRO A 41 4.73 17.11 -6.11
CA PRO A 41 3.27 17.14 -6.14
C PRO A 41 2.67 18.25 -7.02
N SER A 42 3.16 18.41 -8.24
CA SER A 42 2.63 19.36 -9.23
C SER A 42 3.00 18.90 -10.64
N PHE A 43 2.29 19.40 -11.65
CA PHE A 43 2.62 19.17 -13.06
C PHE A 43 3.91 19.85 -13.49
N ASP A 44 4.41 20.86 -12.74
CA ASP A 44 5.67 21.57 -13.01
C ASP A 44 6.90 20.71 -12.68
N TYR A 45 6.74 19.71 -11.81
CA TYR A 45 7.83 18.78 -11.52
C TYR A 45 8.05 17.81 -12.69
N PRO A 46 9.33 17.53 -13.04
CA PRO A 46 9.64 16.61 -14.10
C PRO A 46 9.15 15.18 -13.80
N ILE A 47 8.94 14.41 -14.87
CA ILE A 47 8.62 12.99 -14.77
C ILE A 47 9.86 12.25 -14.27
N LYS A 48 9.71 11.48 -13.20
CA LYS A 48 10.76 10.65 -12.62
C LYS A 48 10.87 9.31 -13.35
N PHE A 49 9.72 8.67 -13.58
CA PHE A 49 9.56 7.45 -14.36
C PHE A 49 8.10 7.26 -14.78
N ILE A 50 7.83 6.26 -15.61
CA ILE A 50 6.50 5.95 -16.13
C ILE A 50 6.17 4.49 -15.83
N TYR A 51 5.04 4.25 -15.13
CA TYR A 51 4.48 2.90 -15.08
C TYR A 51 3.81 2.54 -16.39
N LYS A 52 4.04 1.31 -16.85
CA LYS A 52 3.39 0.71 -18.03
C LYS A 52 2.55 -0.51 -17.67
N LYS A 53 1.97 -0.53 -16.47
CA LYS A 53 1.20 -1.68 -15.97
C LYS A 53 -0.11 -1.21 -15.33
N LYS A 54 -1.22 -1.40 -16.05
CA LYS A 54 -2.57 -1.14 -15.52
C LYS A 54 -2.84 -2.01 -14.29
N PHE A 55 -3.62 -1.47 -13.35
CA PHE A 55 -4.03 -2.14 -12.11
C PHE A 55 -2.90 -2.45 -11.12
N LEU A 56 -1.70 -1.92 -11.32
CA LEU A 56 -0.64 -2.06 -10.33
C LEU A 56 -1.09 -1.44 -9.01
N PRO A 57 -1.14 -2.18 -7.89
CA PRO A 57 -1.41 -1.60 -6.59
C PRO A 57 -0.23 -0.74 -6.15
N VAL A 58 -0.52 0.36 -5.47
CA VAL A 58 0.46 1.26 -4.88
C VAL A 58 -0.02 1.70 -3.49
N GLU A 59 0.88 1.76 -2.54
CA GLU A 59 0.62 2.27 -1.22
C GLU A 59 0.72 3.79 -1.23
N ILE A 60 -0.25 4.46 -0.62
CA ILE A 60 -0.25 5.92 -0.47
C ILE A 60 0.43 6.26 0.84
N ILE A 61 1.55 6.97 0.76
CA ILE A 61 2.37 7.33 1.91
C ILE A 61 2.32 8.82 2.25
N ASP A 62 1.79 9.65 1.33
CA ASP A 62 1.63 11.09 1.56
C ASP A 62 0.61 11.66 0.56
N LYS A 63 0.07 12.84 0.86
CA LYS A 63 -0.86 13.57 0.00
C LYS A 63 -0.58 15.07 0.02
N LYS A 64 -0.66 15.70 -1.14
CA LYS A 64 -0.67 17.16 -1.27
C LYS A 64 -1.60 17.55 -2.42
N GLU A 65 -2.65 18.32 -2.11
CA GLU A 65 -3.70 18.70 -3.08
C GLU A 65 -4.21 17.50 -3.88
N ASN A 66 -4.12 17.56 -5.21
CA ASN A 66 -4.55 16.50 -6.12
C ASN A 66 -3.48 15.45 -6.40
N PHE A 67 -2.37 15.45 -5.66
CA PHE A 67 -1.30 14.48 -5.82
C PHE A 67 -1.20 13.54 -4.62
N ARG A 68 -0.75 12.31 -4.90
CA ARG A 68 -0.47 11.28 -3.89
C ARG A 68 0.98 10.84 -4.06
N ARG A 69 1.72 10.84 -2.96
CA ARG A 69 3.02 10.18 -2.92
C ARG A 69 2.78 8.70 -2.73
N ILE A 70 3.32 7.92 -3.65
CA ILE A 70 3.14 6.48 -3.68
C ILE A 70 4.45 5.74 -3.42
N ILE A 71 4.32 4.49 -2.99
CA ILE A 71 5.39 3.51 -3.02
C ILE A 71 4.85 2.20 -3.60
N ASP A 72 5.62 1.52 -4.46
CA ASP A 72 5.26 0.22 -4.99
C ASP A 72 5.92 -0.94 -4.21
N HIS A 73 5.59 -2.18 -4.57
CA HIS A 73 6.14 -3.39 -3.93
C HIS A 73 7.66 -3.55 -4.12
N LYS A 74 8.28 -2.82 -5.05
CA LYS A 74 9.73 -2.76 -5.31
C LYS A 74 10.39 -1.55 -4.64
N LYS A 75 9.64 -0.80 -3.82
CA LYS A 75 10.09 0.41 -3.13
C LYS A 75 10.38 1.62 -4.04
N ASN A 76 9.90 1.62 -5.29
CA ASN A 76 9.92 2.82 -6.11
C ASN A 76 8.87 3.81 -5.60
N SER A 77 9.23 5.08 -5.48
CA SER A 77 8.37 6.13 -4.93
C SER A 77 8.38 7.39 -5.79
N GLY A 78 7.28 8.12 -5.73
CA GLY A 78 7.10 9.42 -6.39
C GLY A 78 5.65 9.89 -6.31
N TRP A 79 5.33 10.96 -7.05
CA TRP A 79 4.03 11.62 -6.98
C TRP A 79 3.19 11.33 -8.22
N ILE A 80 1.93 10.93 -8.00
CA ILE A 80 0.95 10.64 -9.03
C ILE A 80 -0.28 11.53 -8.81
N HIS A 81 -0.82 12.10 -9.88
CA HIS A 81 -2.09 12.83 -9.82
C HIS A 81 -3.26 11.87 -9.57
N ILE A 82 -4.19 12.25 -8.71
CA ILE A 82 -5.28 11.37 -8.25
C ILE A 82 -6.16 10.84 -9.38
N SER A 83 -6.29 11.56 -10.50
CA SER A 83 -7.03 11.08 -11.69
C SER A 83 -6.46 9.80 -12.31
N GLN A 84 -5.20 9.47 -12.02
CA GLN A 84 -4.52 8.26 -12.50
C GLN A 84 -4.70 7.05 -11.57
N LEU A 85 -5.36 7.26 -10.43
CA LEU A 85 -5.56 6.28 -9.37
C LEU A 85 -7.04 5.90 -9.24
N GLN A 86 -7.30 4.70 -8.75
CA GLN A 86 -8.65 4.22 -8.45
C GLN A 86 -8.62 3.23 -7.27
N LYS A 87 -9.80 2.88 -6.75
CA LYS A 87 -9.95 1.91 -5.66
C LYS A 87 -9.25 0.59 -6.00
N VAL A 88 -8.47 0.09 -5.06
CA VAL A 88 -7.70 -1.14 -5.25
C VAL A 88 -8.60 -2.37 -5.36
N LYS A 89 -8.36 -3.17 -6.39
CA LYS A 89 -8.96 -4.50 -6.64
C LYS A 89 -7.91 -5.47 -7.16
N SER A 90 -6.64 -5.24 -6.85
CA SER A 90 -5.52 -6.04 -7.30
C SER A 90 -4.49 -6.21 -6.19
N VAL A 91 -3.68 -7.23 -6.30
CA VAL A 91 -2.59 -7.53 -5.38
C VAL A 91 -1.38 -8.06 -6.15
N ILE A 92 -0.21 -8.00 -5.52
CA ILE A 92 1.03 -8.58 -6.01
C ILE A 92 1.40 -9.76 -5.12
N THR A 93 1.82 -10.87 -5.71
CA THR A 93 2.36 -12.02 -4.98
C THR A 93 3.73 -11.67 -4.39
N LEU A 94 3.91 -11.90 -3.09
CA LEU A 94 5.19 -11.69 -2.40
C LEU A 94 6.15 -12.87 -2.57
N ASN A 95 5.62 -14.04 -2.84
CA ASN A 95 6.35 -15.30 -3.04
C ASN A 95 5.77 -16.08 -4.21
N ASP A 96 6.45 -17.14 -4.63
CA ASP A 96 5.85 -18.16 -5.50
C ASP A 96 4.74 -18.87 -4.73
N ILE A 97 3.51 -18.83 -5.23
CA ILE A 97 2.33 -19.38 -4.55
C ILE A 97 1.50 -20.27 -5.46
N ASN A 98 0.83 -21.24 -4.87
CA ASN A 98 -0.19 -22.00 -5.57
C ASN A 98 -1.54 -21.27 -5.55
N ILE A 99 -2.23 -21.28 -6.68
CA ILE A 99 -3.63 -20.87 -6.80
C ILE A 99 -4.47 -22.15 -6.69
N PHE A 100 -5.39 -22.20 -5.75
CA PHE A 100 -6.16 -23.40 -5.43
C PHE A 100 -7.59 -23.33 -5.98
N LYS A 101 -8.19 -24.50 -6.23
CA LYS A 101 -9.58 -24.59 -6.69
C LYS A 101 -10.59 -24.15 -5.61
N LYS A 102 -10.27 -24.39 -4.33
CA LYS A 102 -11.07 -24.00 -3.15
C LYS A 102 -10.23 -23.25 -2.14
N PRO A 103 -10.81 -22.49 -1.19
CA PRO A 103 -10.07 -21.74 -0.15
C PRO A 103 -9.53 -22.68 0.94
N SER A 104 -8.65 -23.58 0.56
CA SER A 104 -8.01 -24.57 1.43
C SER A 104 -6.67 -25.00 0.86
N LYS A 105 -5.67 -25.18 1.72
CA LYS A 105 -4.35 -25.73 1.37
C LYS A 105 -4.39 -27.19 0.91
N PHE A 106 -5.45 -27.92 1.28
CA PHE A 106 -5.68 -29.31 0.88
C PHE A 106 -6.42 -29.42 -0.44
N SER A 107 -6.83 -28.29 -1.02
CA SER A 107 -7.49 -28.25 -2.32
C SER A 107 -6.49 -28.47 -3.45
N LYS A 108 -6.99 -28.98 -4.58
CA LYS A 108 -6.18 -29.16 -5.79
C LYS A 108 -5.63 -27.80 -6.26
N PRO A 109 -4.32 -27.67 -6.49
CA PRO A 109 -3.75 -26.49 -7.14
C PRO A 109 -4.19 -26.41 -8.59
N VAL A 110 -4.52 -25.21 -9.06
CA VAL A 110 -4.91 -24.91 -10.44
C VAL A 110 -3.67 -24.52 -11.26
N VAL A 111 -2.85 -23.63 -10.68
CA VAL A 111 -1.64 -23.10 -11.31
C VAL A 111 -0.73 -22.51 -10.23
N LYS A 112 0.56 -22.41 -10.51
CA LYS A 112 1.54 -21.72 -9.69
C LYS A 112 1.76 -20.30 -10.21
N ALA A 113 1.56 -19.28 -9.36
CA ALA A 113 1.90 -17.91 -9.64
C ALA A 113 3.30 -17.60 -9.13
N LYS A 114 4.12 -16.97 -9.96
CA LYS A 114 5.46 -16.52 -9.57
C LYS A 114 5.39 -15.25 -8.73
N THR A 115 6.43 -15.00 -7.95
CA THR A 115 6.66 -13.75 -7.22
C THR A 115 6.50 -12.53 -8.13
N GLY A 116 5.87 -11.48 -7.65
CA GLY A 116 5.65 -10.25 -8.41
C GLY A 116 4.51 -10.33 -9.44
N ARG A 117 3.72 -11.41 -9.44
CA ARG A 117 2.56 -11.55 -10.32
C ARG A 117 1.40 -10.69 -9.84
N LEU A 118 0.81 -9.91 -10.74
CA LEU A 118 -0.43 -9.17 -10.48
C LEU A 118 -1.63 -10.10 -10.58
N LEU A 119 -2.45 -10.10 -9.53
CA LEU A 119 -3.69 -10.85 -9.43
C LEU A 119 -4.84 -9.86 -9.24
N LEU A 120 -5.95 -10.05 -9.96
CA LEU A 120 -7.18 -9.28 -9.75
C LEU A 120 -8.06 -9.98 -8.71
N ILE A 121 -8.50 -9.24 -7.70
CA ILE A 121 -9.36 -9.75 -6.62
C ILE A 121 -10.81 -9.74 -7.11
N LYS A 122 -11.50 -10.86 -6.98
CA LYS A 122 -12.95 -10.98 -7.16
C LYS A 122 -13.71 -10.86 -5.83
N LYS A 123 -13.28 -11.60 -4.82
CA LYS A 123 -13.80 -11.54 -3.45
C LYS A 123 -12.78 -12.10 -2.47
N CYS A 124 -12.92 -11.73 -1.21
CA CYS A 124 -12.14 -12.32 -0.12
C CYS A 124 -13.07 -12.85 0.97
N GLU A 125 -12.71 -13.99 1.54
CA GLU A 125 -13.40 -14.66 2.63
C GLU A 125 -12.36 -15.09 3.66
N LYS A 126 -12.43 -14.53 4.88
CA LYS A 126 -11.44 -14.79 5.94
C LYS A 126 -9.99 -14.53 5.43
N SER A 127 -9.15 -15.54 5.48
CA SER A 127 -7.74 -15.50 5.06
C SER A 127 -7.50 -15.86 3.59
N TRP A 128 -8.55 -15.98 2.78
CA TRP A 128 -8.48 -16.38 1.38
C TRP A 128 -9.11 -15.34 0.46
N CYS A 129 -8.49 -15.11 -0.70
CA CYS A 129 -9.09 -14.31 -1.78
C CYS A 129 -9.24 -15.14 -3.06
N LYS A 130 -10.42 -15.05 -3.68
CA LYS A 130 -10.63 -15.51 -5.04
C LYS A 130 -10.07 -14.48 -6.00
N ILE A 131 -9.20 -14.92 -6.89
CA ILE A 131 -8.46 -14.05 -7.82
C ILE A 131 -8.60 -14.53 -9.26
N GLU A 132 -8.27 -13.63 -10.17
CA GLU A 132 -8.05 -13.90 -11.59
C GLU A 132 -6.68 -13.42 -12.03
N THR A 133 -6.03 -14.18 -12.91
CA THR A 133 -4.79 -13.82 -13.58
C THR A 133 -4.69 -14.51 -14.94
N GLY A 134 -4.72 -13.71 -16.03
CA GLY A 134 -4.84 -14.24 -17.37
C GLY A 134 -6.10 -15.12 -17.51
N LYS A 135 -5.94 -16.37 -17.96
CA LYS A 135 -7.03 -17.34 -18.12
C LYS A 135 -7.35 -18.16 -16.85
N TYR A 136 -6.59 -17.93 -15.77
CA TYR A 136 -6.72 -18.70 -14.53
C TYR A 136 -7.54 -17.97 -13.49
N SER A 137 -8.34 -18.70 -12.74
CA SER A 137 -9.08 -18.23 -11.57
C SER A 137 -8.98 -19.26 -10.44
N GLY A 138 -8.91 -18.79 -9.21
CA GLY A 138 -8.84 -19.66 -8.03
C GLY A 138 -8.60 -18.86 -6.75
N TRP A 139 -8.18 -19.57 -5.70
CA TRP A 139 -8.04 -19.05 -4.35
C TRP A 139 -6.59 -18.99 -3.90
N VAL A 140 -6.22 -17.91 -3.24
CA VAL A 140 -4.89 -17.67 -2.67
C VAL A 140 -5.00 -17.18 -1.22
N GLU A 141 -4.01 -17.51 -0.39
CA GLU A 141 -3.94 -16.98 0.99
C GLU A 141 -3.50 -15.52 0.98
N VAL A 142 -4.18 -14.70 1.79
CA VAL A 142 -3.92 -13.25 1.88
C VAL A 142 -2.54 -12.90 2.40
N ARG A 143 -1.94 -13.73 3.27
CA ARG A 143 -0.61 -13.49 3.85
C ARG A 143 0.53 -13.39 2.83
N ASN A 144 0.32 -13.94 1.64
CA ASN A 144 1.31 -13.94 0.54
C ASN A 144 1.09 -12.81 -0.46
N LEU A 145 0.24 -11.84 -0.13
CA LEU A 145 -0.22 -10.80 -1.03
C LEU A 145 0.13 -9.41 -0.49
N TRP A 146 0.54 -8.52 -1.39
CA TRP A 146 0.77 -7.11 -1.13
C TRP A 146 -0.21 -6.25 -1.95
N GLY A 147 -0.70 -5.16 -1.37
CA GLY A 147 -1.57 -4.21 -2.08
C GLY A 147 -3.03 -4.23 -1.65
N ARG A 148 -3.33 -4.65 -0.42
CA ARG A 148 -4.69 -4.62 0.14
C ARG A 148 -4.77 -3.73 1.38
N ASN A 149 -5.93 -3.16 1.58
CA ASN A 149 -6.37 -2.54 2.84
C ASN A 149 -6.93 -3.59 3.77
#